data_910e713aa4d7e2686f1e682efcb2db08
#
_entry.id   910e713aa4d7e2686f1e682efcb2db08
#
_cell.length_a   1.000
_cell.length_b   1.000
_cell.length_c   1.000
_cell.angle_alpha   90.00
_cell.angle_beta   90.00
_cell.angle_gamma   90.00
#
_symmetry.space_group_name_H-M   'P 1'
#
loop_
_entity.id
_entity.type
_entity.pdbx_description
1 polymer ?
#
loop_
_entity_poly.entity_id
_entity_poly.type
_entity_poly.pdbx_seq_one_letter_code
_entity_poly.pdbx_strand_id
1 'polypeptide(L)'
;QTNEEDIVHKKGDFKLIKSKLPLKNAFKIGASGLKHKKIRLVVTILLSFVAFSLFALADTFGNYNHIKTCTNSIKDTNITYASVIKSLKIGSGMNAYWSDYGNSIREDEITKLNKDTGLDFTGVVVTNQDMVLPNYNKEVELTKNGDMCHYATDFSGYANLTEAKIKEMGYKIVAGKLPKDNNEIAISSYVYETYAKAGYISEDGIKSEIKYYNDLVGKKLKIDKKEFTIVGIVDTKVDMDRYKSISEDSKGKTSAQNLTDFALSQELAHIQQYSLACDIFVSEGMLNSIKEEYPNYVQLITNYMYVSSDDTYIDSSRIASLSEIDTKDVTWVDGEKTKLADNEIIIDINALSKNDEEGYSYSKKEALKILKDSQYTLDYYIDNEDKSINGVKVVGVLNADGKADKYSDLYVLPDSLYNLKWTEGKGEYSYAVATMPTNKADIEKLVKYCYTEQGNMKYQIENSVTFELDTVNEVLKVMSKVFLYIGIGFAVFAMIMLSNFIATSISYKKQEIGILRAIGARSNDVFR
;
A
#
# COMPACT_ATOMS: atom_id res chain seq x y z
N GLN A 1 15.89 105.75 -5.99
CA GLN A 1 14.45 106.01 -5.77
C GLN A 1 13.71 105.32 -6.91
N THR A 2 13.20 104.12 -6.69
CA THR A 2 12.28 103.43 -7.58
C THR A 2 11.00 103.37 -6.83
N ASN A 3 9.96 104.05 -7.46
CA ASN A 3 8.60 104.12 -6.93
C ASN A 3 7.99 102.69 -6.75
N GLU A 4 7.48 102.41 -5.59
CA GLU A 4 6.46 101.44 -5.33
C GLU A 4 5.11 102.01 -5.74
N GLU A 5 4.75 101.88 -6.98
CA GLU A 5 3.42 102.25 -7.43
C GLU A 5 2.73 100.99 -8.08
N ASP A 6 1.68 100.63 -7.42
CA ASP A 6 0.51 99.89 -7.96
C ASP A 6 0.76 98.49 -8.57
N ILE A 7 1.01 97.52 -7.74
CA ILE A 7 0.54 96.21 -8.10
C ILE A 7 -0.95 96.11 -7.75
N VAL A 8 -1.77 96.48 -8.70
CA VAL A 8 -3.23 96.23 -8.67
C VAL A 8 -3.41 94.69 -8.78
N HIS A 9 -3.64 94.08 -7.66
CA HIS A 9 -4.11 92.70 -7.67
C HIS A 9 -5.52 92.67 -8.28
N LYS A 10 -5.63 92.46 -9.62
CA LYS A 10 -6.87 91.99 -10.21
C LYS A 10 -7.25 90.66 -9.60
N LYS A 11 -8.34 90.66 -8.81
CA LYS A 11 -9.01 89.42 -8.39
C LYS A 11 -9.47 88.72 -9.67
N GLY A 12 -8.66 87.92 -10.29
CA GLY A 12 -9.07 87.00 -11.33
C GLY A 12 -10.02 85.98 -10.75
N ASP A 13 -11.20 85.82 -11.37
CA ASP A 13 -12.13 84.74 -11.09
C ASP A 13 -11.39 83.41 -11.27
N PHE A 14 -10.86 82.87 -10.19
CA PHE A 14 -10.21 81.55 -10.18
C PHE A 14 -11.29 80.47 -10.25
N LYS A 15 -11.73 80.15 -11.45
CA LYS A 15 -12.57 78.97 -11.68
C LYS A 15 -11.68 77.75 -11.60
N LEU A 16 -11.82 76.99 -10.51
CA LEU A 16 -11.24 75.65 -10.38
C LEU A 16 -11.70 74.78 -11.53
N ILE A 17 -10.89 74.61 -12.54
CA ILE A 17 -11.10 73.63 -13.60
C ILE A 17 -11.04 72.23 -12.98
N LYS A 18 -12.08 71.42 -13.17
CA LYS A 18 -12.06 70.02 -12.81
C LYS A 18 -11.05 69.29 -13.71
N SER A 19 -9.78 69.32 -13.36
CA SER A 19 -8.76 68.55 -14.05
C SER A 19 -8.79 67.12 -13.46
N LYS A 20 -9.03 66.16 -14.31
CA LYS A 20 -8.83 64.72 -13.95
C LYS A 20 -7.47 64.33 -14.50
N LEU A 21 -6.58 63.88 -13.63
CA LEU A 21 -5.30 63.30 -14.05
C LEU A 21 -5.61 62.08 -14.98
N PRO A 22 -5.17 62.09 -16.25
CA PRO A 22 -5.38 60.98 -17.13
C PRO A 22 -4.79 59.68 -16.51
N LEU A 23 -5.56 58.59 -16.54
CA LEU A 23 -5.13 57.29 -15.94
C LEU A 23 -3.74 56.84 -16.41
N LYS A 24 -3.40 57.14 -17.68
CA LYS A 24 -2.08 56.84 -18.25
C LYS A 24 -0.96 57.62 -17.53
N ASN A 25 -1.21 58.86 -17.15
CA ASN A 25 -0.23 59.69 -16.44
C ASN A 25 -0.15 59.32 -14.95
N ALA A 26 -1.30 58.99 -14.34
CA ALA A 26 -1.33 58.46 -12.97
C ALA A 26 -0.54 57.14 -12.86
N PHE A 27 -0.74 56.21 -13.81
CA PHE A 27 0.04 55.00 -13.91
C PHE A 27 1.52 55.23 -14.15
N LYS A 28 1.88 56.18 -15.03
CA LYS A 28 3.31 56.54 -15.29
C LYS A 28 4.01 57.16 -14.08
N ILE A 29 3.30 57.99 -13.30
CA ILE A 29 3.78 58.58 -12.06
C ILE A 29 3.91 57.49 -10.97
N GLY A 30 2.91 56.61 -10.83
CA GLY A 30 2.94 55.46 -9.91
C GLY A 30 4.10 54.52 -10.22
N ALA A 31 4.23 54.11 -11.50
CA ALA A 31 5.28 53.23 -11.96
C ALA A 31 6.70 53.80 -11.88
N SER A 32 6.87 55.14 -11.81
CA SER A 32 8.20 55.77 -11.70
C SER A 32 8.92 55.40 -10.41
N GLY A 33 8.19 55.11 -9.32
CA GLY A 33 8.74 54.63 -8.04
C GLY A 33 9.33 53.21 -8.12
N LEU A 34 8.89 52.39 -9.07
CA LEU A 34 9.38 51.05 -9.29
C LEU A 34 10.83 51.01 -9.81
N LYS A 35 11.32 52.12 -10.39
CA LYS A 35 12.67 52.21 -10.96
C LYS A 35 13.80 52.19 -9.92
N HIS A 36 13.53 52.57 -8.67
CA HIS A 36 14.56 52.74 -7.66
C HIS A 36 15.06 51.48 -6.98
N LYS A 37 14.31 50.34 -7.04
CA LYS A 37 14.72 49.07 -6.45
C LYS A 37 14.30 47.88 -7.33
N LYS A 38 14.77 47.88 -8.57
CA LYS A 38 14.40 46.89 -9.60
C LYS A 38 14.66 45.45 -9.15
N ILE A 39 15.80 45.19 -8.49
CA ILE A 39 16.15 43.82 -8.02
C ILE A 39 15.11 43.32 -7.02
N ARG A 40 14.71 44.15 -6.03
CA ARG A 40 13.70 43.75 -5.03
C ARG A 40 12.36 43.48 -5.65
N LEU A 41 11.93 44.28 -6.62
CA LEU A 41 10.70 44.08 -7.37
C LEU A 41 10.73 42.74 -8.14
N VAL A 42 11.84 42.48 -8.85
CA VAL A 42 12.03 41.24 -9.60
C VAL A 42 11.98 40.02 -8.66
N VAL A 43 12.68 40.07 -7.53
CA VAL A 43 12.67 39.02 -6.53
C VAL A 43 11.25 38.78 -5.99
N THR A 44 10.51 39.85 -5.66
CA THR A 44 9.12 39.71 -5.18
C THR A 44 8.21 39.08 -6.22
N ILE A 45 8.34 39.48 -7.50
CA ILE A 45 7.57 38.88 -8.61
C ILE A 45 7.92 37.39 -8.76
N LEU A 46 9.21 37.03 -8.74
CA LEU A 46 9.65 35.64 -8.85
C LEU A 46 9.12 34.80 -7.67
N LEU A 47 9.21 35.29 -6.45
CA LEU A 47 8.68 34.60 -5.27
C LEU A 47 7.15 34.41 -5.34
N SER A 48 6.43 35.43 -5.79
CA SER A 48 4.98 35.32 -6.01
C SER A 48 4.65 34.30 -7.10
N PHE A 49 5.40 34.30 -8.20
CA PHE A 49 5.24 33.31 -9.27
C PHE A 49 5.47 31.87 -8.76
N VAL A 50 6.54 31.67 -7.99
CA VAL A 50 6.82 30.35 -7.38
C VAL A 50 5.69 29.94 -6.43
N ALA A 51 5.24 30.86 -5.55
CA ALA A 51 4.12 30.58 -4.64
C ALA A 51 2.84 30.16 -5.39
N PHE A 52 2.44 30.91 -6.41
CA PHE A 52 1.26 30.58 -7.22
C PHE A 52 1.43 29.28 -8.00
N SER A 53 2.63 29.00 -8.52
CA SER A 53 2.91 27.74 -9.20
C SER A 53 2.80 26.55 -8.25
N LEU A 54 3.29 26.67 -7.02
CA LEU A 54 3.17 25.64 -5.99
C LEU A 54 1.73 25.42 -5.54
N PHE A 55 0.93 26.49 -5.41
CA PHE A 55 -0.50 26.36 -5.15
C PHE A 55 -1.24 25.68 -6.29
N ALA A 56 -0.93 26.01 -7.54
CA ALA A 56 -1.52 25.36 -8.71
C ALA A 56 -1.18 23.86 -8.75
N LEU A 57 0.07 23.49 -8.46
CA LEU A 57 0.49 22.07 -8.33
C LEU A 57 -0.22 21.38 -7.17
N ALA A 58 -0.29 22.03 -6.00
CA ALA A 58 -0.99 21.49 -4.84
C ALA A 58 -2.48 21.24 -5.13
N ASP A 59 -3.14 22.17 -5.80
CA ASP A 59 -4.54 22.04 -6.23
C ASP A 59 -4.71 20.92 -7.27
N THR A 60 -3.84 20.87 -8.28
CA THR A 60 -3.89 19.83 -9.32
C THR A 60 -3.74 18.44 -8.73
N PHE A 61 -2.78 18.23 -7.83
CA PHE A 61 -2.55 16.95 -7.17
C PHE A 61 -3.64 16.62 -6.14
N GLY A 62 -4.13 17.63 -5.41
CA GLY A 62 -5.21 17.47 -4.44
C GLY A 62 -6.57 17.13 -5.07
N ASN A 63 -6.78 17.49 -6.33
CA ASN A 63 -7.99 17.20 -7.10
C ASN A 63 -7.91 15.86 -7.86
N TYR A 64 -6.85 15.07 -7.68
CA TYR A 64 -6.77 13.74 -8.28
C TYR A 64 -7.92 12.85 -7.79
N ASN A 65 -8.72 12.36 -8.71
CA ASN A 65 -9.86 11.50 -8.40
C ASN A 65 -9.48 10.03 -8.61
N HIS A 66 -8.99 9.43 -7.55
CA HIS A 66 -8.53 8.04 -7.53
C HIS A 66 -9.63 7.05 -7.95
N ILE A 67 -10.83 7.18 -7.39
CA ILE A 67 -11.97 6.30 -7.71
C ILE A 67 -12.30 6.32 -9.21
N LYS A 68 -12.39 7.52 -9.79
CA LYS A 68 -12.67 7.68 -11.21
C LYS A 68 -11.55 7.10 -12.08
N THR A 69 -10.30 7.30 -11.67
CA THR A 69 -9.15 6.79 -12.42
C THR A 69 -9.11 5.27 -12.36
N CYS A 70 -9.22 4.65 -11.18
CA CYS A 70 -9.31 3.19 -11.05
C CYS A 70 -10.46 2.62 -11.86
N THR A 71 -11.66 3.21 -11.76
CA THR A 71 -12.84 2.75 -12.52
C THR A 71 -12.59 2.74 -14.04
N ASN A 72 -12.02 3.82 -14.57
CA ASN A 72 -11.74 3.91 -16.00
C ASN A 72 -10.66 2.89 -16.41
N SER A 73 -9.57 2.82 -15.67
CA SER A 73 -8.44 1.94 -15.99
C SER A 73 -8.83 0.46 -15.91
N ILE A 74 -9.60 0.05 -14.89
CA ILE A 74 -10.15 -1.32 -14.81
C ILE A 74 -11.03 -1.61 -16.03
N LYS A 75 -11.90 -0.67 -16.42
CA LYS A 75 -12.77 -0.83 -17.59
C LYS A 75 -11.98 -0.95 -18.89
N ASP A 76 -10.93 -0.14 -19.06
CA ASP A 76 -10.14 -0.09 -20.29
C ASP A 76 -9.22 -1.31 -20.45
N THR A 77 -8.74 -1.88 -19.34
CA THR A 77 -7.87 -3.08 -19.33
C THR A 77 -8.62 -4.40 -19.35
N ASN A 78 -9.96 -4.39 -19.23
CA ASN A 78 -10.81 -5.60 -19.21
C ASN A 78 -10.37 -6.65 -18.17
N ILE A 79 -9.95 -6.21 -16.98
CA ILE A 79 -9.64 -7.13 -15.88
C ILE A 79 -10.90 -7.90 -15.50
N THR A 80 -10.81 -9.23 -15.39
CA THR A 80 -11.95 -10.13 -15.22
C THR A 80 -12.22 -10.53 -13.77
N TYR A 81 -11.27 -10.29 -12.87
CA TYR A 81 -11.36 -10.62 -11.44
C TYR A 81 -11.33 -9.37 -10.57
N ALA A 82 -12.10 -9.38 -9.51
CA ALA A 82 -12.09 -8.40 -8.45
C ALA A 82 -11.53 -9.06 -7.20
N SER A 83 -10.25 -8.87 -6.92
CA SER A 83 -9.64 -9.29 -5.67
C SER A 83 -9.61 -8.14 -4.69
N VAL A 84 -9.96 -8.40 -3.44
CA VAL A 84 -9.95 -7.39 -2.39
C VAL A 84 -9.12 -7.86 -1.20
N ILE A 85 -8.32 -6.96 -0.67
CA ILE A 85 -7.59 -7.09 0.59
C ILE A 85 -8.13 -6.08 1.60
N LYS A 86 -7.82 -6.30 2.87
CA LYS A 86 -8.22 -5.42 3.96
C LYS A 86 -7.04 -4.58 4.41
N SER A 87 -7.25 -3.26 4.52
CA SER A 87 -6.28 -2.33 5.07
C SER A 87 -6.79 -1.69 6.34
N LEU A 88 -5.89 -1.52 7.31
CA LEU A 88 -6.14 -0.78 8.55
C LEU A 88 -5.40 0.55 8.55
N LYS A 89 -6.02 1.55 9.15
CA LYS A 89 -5.44 2.88 9.33
C LYS A 89 -4.56 2.90 10.58
N ILE A 90 -3.32 3.28 10.38
CA ILE A 90 -2.30 3.35 11.40
C ILE A 90 -1.86 4.78 11.57
N GLY A 91 -1.57 5.14 12.82
CA GLY A 91 -1.15 6.49 13.14
C GLY A 91 -2.31 7.48 13.16
N SER A 92 -2.01 8.71 13.50
CA SER A 92 -2.95 9.80 13.58
C SER A 92 -2.43 11.08 12.91
N GLY A 93 -3.33 11.96 12.51
CA GLY A 93 -2.99 13.25 11.92
C GLY A 93 -2.19 13.10 10.62
N MET A 94 -1.04 13.79 10.53
CA MET A 94 -0.19 13.79 9.33
C MET A 94 0.62 12.50 9.15
N ASN A 95 0.79 11.71 10.20
CA ASN A 95 1.53 10.46 10.20
C ASN A 95 0.62 9.24 9.98
N ALA A 96 -0.69 9.44 9.77
CA ALA A 96 -1.59 8.35 9.49
C ALA A 96 -1.37 7.80 8.08
N TYR A 97 -1.26 6.48 7.98
CA TYR A 97 -1.15 5.75 6.71
C TYR A 97 -2.04 4.50 6.73
N TRP A 98 -2.24 3.90 5.57
CA TRP A 98 -2.99 2.66 5.44
C TRP A 98 -2.01 1.50 5.24
N SER A 99 -2.19 0.42 5.98
CA SER A 99 -1.41 -0.80 5.85
C SER A 99 -2.34 -1.98 5.62
N ASP A 100 -2.01 -2.78 4.63
CA ASP A 100 -2.60 -4.09 4.35
C ASP A 100 -1.80 -5.23 5.00
N TYR A 101 -0.59 -4.92 5.47
CA TYR A 101 0.31 -5.91 6.02
C TYR A 101 -0.31 -6.66 7.20
N GLY A 102 -0.35 -7.97 7.07
CA GLY A 102 -0.84 -8.86 8.11
C GLY A 102 -2.35 -8.81 8.39
N ASN A 103 -3.16 -8.14 7.58
CA ASN A 103 -4.59 -8.07 7.78
C ASN A 103 -5.34 -9.18 7.05
N SER A 104 -6.43 -9.66 7.64
CA SER A 104 -7.27 -10.69 7.06
C SER A 104 -8.75 -10.35 7.14
N ILE A 105 -9.52 -10.97 6.27
CA ILE A 105 -10.96 -10.75 6.13
C ILE A 105 -11.70 -11.84 6.88
N ARG A 106 -12.68 -11.48 7.70
CA ARG A 106 -13.54 -12.42 8.41
C ARG A 106 -14.68 -12.91 7.52
N GLU A 107 -15.24 -14.07 7.85
CA GLU A 107 -16.41 -14.63 7.17
C GLU A 107 -17.62 -13.68 7.16
N ASP A 108 -17.88 -13.00 8.28
CA ASP A 108 -18.94 -12.00 8.38
C ASP A 108 -18.68 -10.76 7.53
N GLU A 109 -17.41 -10.38 7.35
CA GLU A 109 -17.00 -9.29 6.48
C GLU A 109 -17.18 -9.65 4.99
N ILE A 110 -16.87 -10.89 4.58
CA ILE A 110 -17.19 -11.38 3.21
C ILE A 110 -18.69 -11.35 2.98
N THR A 111 -19.46 -11.84 3.93
CA THR A 111 -20.94 -11.83 3.84
C THR A 111 -21.47 -10.39 3.68
N LYS A 112 -20.93 -9.45 4.44
CA LYS A 112 -21.27 -8.03 4.31
C LYS A 112 -20.83 -7.46 2.96
N LEU A 113 -19.60 -7.75 2.53
CA LEU A 113 -19.06 -7.34 1.25
C LEU A 113 -19.94 -7.80 0.08
N ASN A 114 -20.35 -9.06 0.09
CA ASN A 114 -21.26 -9.64 -0.89
C ASN A 114 -22.62 -8.91 -0.94
N LYS A 115 -23.21 -8.68 0.23
CA LYS A 115 -24.48 -7.96 0.35
C LYS A 115 -24.39 -6.52 -0.18
N ASP A 116 -23.35 -5.79 0.19
CA ASP A 116 -23.24 -4.35 -0.07
C ASP A 116 -22.82 -4.07 -1.53
N THR A 117 -21.99 -4.93 -2.11
CA THR A 117 -21.55 -4.80 -3.50
C THR A 117 -22.50 -5.45 -4.49
N GLY A 118 -23.21 -6.51 -4.07
CA GLY A 118 -24.01 -7.38 -4.94
C GLY A 118 -23.18 -8.38 -5.74
N LEU A 119 -21.89 -8.55 -5.37
CA LEU A 119 -20.99 -9.56 -5.94
C LEU A 119 -20.93 -10.78 -5.00
N ASP A 120 -20.39 -11.87 -5.51
CA ASP A 120 -20.21 -13.11 -4.75
C ASP A 120 -18.71 -13.37 -4.56
N PHE A 121 -18.14 -12.85 -3.49
CA PHE A 121 -16.74 -13.05 -3.17
C PHE A 121 -16.48 -14.41 -2.54
N THR A 122 -15.43 -15.07 -2.99
CA THR A 122 -14.88 -16.30 -2.42
C THR A 122 -13.61 -15.96 -1.65
N GLY A 123 -13.53 -16.33 -0.38
CA GLY A 123 -12.33 -16.14 0.43
C GLY A 123 -11.21 -17.10 0.04
N VAL A 124 -9.99 -16.61 0.06
CA VAL A 124 -8.76 -17.38 -0.18
C VAL A 124 -7.93 -17.40 1.10
N VAL A 125 -7.52 -18.60 1.50
CA VAL A 125 -6.64 -18.82 2.65
C VAL A 125 -5.22 -18.98 2.16
N VAL A 126 -4.36 -18.03 2.50
CA VAL A 126 -2.91 -18.16 2.31
C VAL A 126 -2.31 -18.67 3.60
N THR A 127 -1.49 -19.69 3.52
CA THR A 127 -0.75 -20.23 4.66
C THR A 127 0.68 -19.70 4.64
N ASN A 128 1.36 -19.77 5.76
CA ASN A 128 2.80 -19.47 5.85
C ASN A 128 3.69 -20.65 5.44
N GLN A 129 3.12 -21.65 4.82
CA GLN A 129 3.84 -22.82 4.31
C GLN A 129 4.51 -22.49 2.98
N ASP A 130 5.58 -23.23 2.70
CA ASP A 130 6.21 -23.19 1.38
C ASP A 130 5.25 -23.81 0.36
N MET A 131 4.71 -22.97 -0.50
CA MET A 131 3.72 -23.31 -1.52
C MET A 131 4.36 -23.59 -2.89
N VAL A 132 5.66 -23.91 -2.93
CA VAL A 132 6.36 -24.27 -4.17
C VAL A 132 5.66 -25.45 -4.85
N LEU A 133 5.45 -25.31 -6.15
CA LEU A 133 4.79 -26.33 -6.96
C LEU A 133 5.59 -27.64 -6.94
N PRO A 134 5.02 -28.74 -6.42
CA PRO A 134 5.73 -30.01 -6.31
C PRO A 134 5.65 -30.85 -7.58
N ASN A 135 6.40 -31.94 -7.61
CA ASN A 135 6.23 -33.04 -8.58
C ASN A 135 6.40 -32.70 -10.07
N TYR A 136 6.86 -31.49 -10.47
CA TYR A 136 7.29 -31.26 -11.85
C TYR A 136 8.79 -31.51 -12.00
N ASN A 137 9.23 -31.77 -13.23
CA ASN A 137 10.63 -32.04 -13.52
C ASN A 137 11.47 -30.75 -13.49
N LYS A 138 12.09 -30.44 -12.36
CA LYS A 138 12.94 -29.25 -12.13
C LYS A 138 14.20 -29.21 -13.01
N GLU A 139 14.57 -30.33 -13.69
CA GLU A 139 15.67 -30.35 -14.65
C GLU A 139 15.27 -29.66 -15.99
N VAL A 140 13.98 -29.49 -16.23
CA VAL A 140 13.48 -28.78 -17.41
C VAL A 140 13.45 -27.30 -17.12
N GLU A 141 14.19 -26.54 -17.91
CA GLU A 141 14.22 -25.09 -17.83
C GLU A 141 12.88 -24.49 -18.27
N LEU A 142 12.19 -23.81 -17.36
CA LEU A 142 10.91 -23.14 -17.62
C LEU A 142 11.10 -21.75 -18.23
N THR A 143 12.24 -21.13 -18.01
CA THR A 143 12.56 -19.79 -18.49
C THR A 143 14.00 -19.70 -18.97
N LYS A 144 14.28 -18.82 -19.94
CA LYS A 144 15.62 -18.42 -20.38
C LYS A 144 15.97 -17.00 -19.94
N ASN A 145 15.13 -16.37 -19.15
CA ASN A 145 15.23 -14.97 -18.74
C ASN A 145 15.41 -14.83 -17.23
N GLY A 146 16.45 -15.44 -16.67
CA GLY A 146 16.78 -15.30 -15.25
C GLY A 146 15.59 -15.62 -14.34
N ASP A 147 15.18 -14.64 -13.53
CA ASP A 147 14.12 -14.82 -12.53
C ASP A 147 12.69 -14.62 -13.08
N MET A 148 12.52 -14.17 -14.32
CA MET A 148 11.20 -13.96 -14.93
C MET A 148 10.72 -15.22 -15.64
N CYS A 149 9.56 -15.73 -15.19
CA CYS A 149 8.95 -16.93 -15.74
C CYS A 149 7.43 -16.75 -15.93
N HIS A 150 6.90 -17.18 -17.08
CA HIS A 150 5.47 -17.11 -17.33
C HIS A 150 4.72 -18.39 -16.94
N TYR A 151 5.41 -19.42 -16.47
CA TYR A 151 4.80 -20.61 -15.88
C TYR A 151 4.61 -20.45 -14.37
N ALA A 152 3.62 -21.11 -13.80
CA ALA A 152 3.47 -21.18 -12.36
C ALA A 152 4.59 -22.01 -11.74
N THR A 153 5.27 -21.45 -10.75
CA THR A 153 6.27 -22.15 -9.92
C THR A 153 5.79 -22.42 -8.51
N ASP A 154 4.74 -21.69 -8.11
CA ASP A 154 4.22 -21.70 -6.76
C ASP A 154 2.69 -21.68 -6.79
N PHE A 155 2.07 -22.19 -5.73
CA PHE A 155 0.67 -21.95 -5.43
C PHE A 155 0.54 -20.66 -4.61
N SER A 156 -0.60 -19.97 -4.72
CA SER A 156 -0.86 -18.72 -3.99
C SER A 156 -1.71 -18.93 -2.73
N GLY A 157 -2.57 -19.93 -2.71
CA GLY A 157 -3.45 -20.17 -1.56
C GLY A 157 -4.41 -21.32 -1.78
N TYR A 158 -5.40 -21.42 -0.89
CA TYR A 158 -6.46 -22.42 -0.94
C TYR A 158 -7.81 -21.74 -1.05
N ALA A 159 -8.63 -22.22 -1.98
CA ALA A 159 -9.99 -21.74 -2.18
C ALA A 159 -10.99 -22.91 -2.33
N ASN A 160 -12.21 -22.71 -1.87
CA ASN A 160 -13.32 -23.61 -2.19
C ASN A 160 -14.13 -23.02 -3.35
N LEU A 161 -14.26 -23.76 -4.44
CA LEU A 161 -15.08 -23.38 -5.59
C LEU A 161 -16.28 -24.31 -5.75
N THR A 162 -17.44 -23.71 -5.96
CA THR A 162 -18.66 -24.40 -6.36
C THR A 162 -18.85 -24.35 -7.88
N GLU A 163 -19.65 -25.26 -8.44
CA GLU A 163 -20.02 -25.22 -9.87
C GLU A 163 -20.72 -23.91 -10.25
N ALA A 164 -21.49 -23.32 -9.32
CA ALA A 164 -22.15 -22.04 -9.50
C ALA A 164 -21.11 -20.92 -9.64
N LYS A 165 -20.11 -20.92 -8.79
CA LYS A 165 -19.01 -19.92 -8.81
C LYS A 165 -18.17 -20.05 -10.08
N ILE A 166 -17.82 -21.27 -10.48
CA ILE A 166 -17.09 -21.52 -11.74
C ILE A 166 -17.85 -20.93 -12.92
N LYS A 167 -19.17 -21.16 -12.98
CA LYS A 167 -20.01 -20.62 -14.05
C LYS A 167 -20.09 -19.08 -14.00
N GLU A 168 -20.25 -18.51 -12.83
CA GLU A 168 -20.31 -17.05 -12.63
C GLU A 168 -19.03 -16.37 -13.11
N MET A 169 -17.87 -16.92 -12.76
CA MET A 169 -16.56 -16.42 -13.18
C MET A 169 -16.24 -16.70 -14.65
N GLY A 170 -17.12 -17.40 -15.36
CA GLY A 170 -16.90 -17.82 -16.74
C GLY A 170 -15.81 -18.89 -16.88
N TYR A 171 -15.41 -19.52 -15.79
CA TYR A 171 -14.47 -20.63 -15.78
C TYR A 171 -15.11 -21.90 -16.28
N LYS A 172 -14.30 -22.93 -16.55
CA LYS A 172 -14.75 -24.23 -17.02
C LYS A 172 -13.95 -25.35 -16.38
N ILE A 173 -14.61 -26.42 -15.98
CA ILE A 173 -13.94 -27.69 -15.65
C ILE A 173 -13.56 -28.32 -16.98
N VAL A 174 -12.27 -28.40 -17.30
CA VAL A 174 -11.76 -28.91 -18.58
C VAL A 174 -11.35 -30.38 -18.49
N ALA A 175 -11.13 -30.89 -17.26
CA ALA A 175 -10.96 -32.32 -16.98
C ALA A 175 -11.43 -32.66 -15.57
N GLY A 176 -11.92 -33.86 -15.36
CA GLY A 176 -12.31 -34.39 -14.05
C GLY A 176 -13.51 -33.70 -13.40
N LYS A 177 -13.42 -33.42 -12.11
CA LYS A 177 -14.49 -32.89 -11.26
C LYS A 177 -13.95 -31.93 -10.21
N LEU A 178 -14.80 -31.19 -9.50
CA LEU A 178 -14.41 -30.46 -8.30
C LEU A 178 -14.18 -31.41 -7.12
N PRO A 179 -13.25 -31.05 -6.20
CA PRO A 179 -12.98 -31.83 -5.00
C PRO A 179 -14.19 -31.95 -4.08
N LYS A 180 -14.40 -33.14 -3.54
CA LYS A 180 -15.46 -33.43 -2.55
C LYS A 180 -14.85 -33.93 -1.23
N ASP A 181 -13.80 -34.71 -1.33
CA ASP A 181 -13.11 -35.28 -0.18
C ASP A 181 -11.90 -34.45 0.22
N ASN A 182 -11.46 -34.54 1.48
CA ASN A 182 -10.37 -33.72 2.02
C ASN A 182 -8.97 -34.04 1.45
N ASN A 183 -8.83 -35.15 0.76
CA ASN A 183 -7.59 -35.53 0.06
C ASN A 183 -7.65 -35.28 -1.47
N GLU A 184 -8.74 -34.71 -1.95
CA GLU A 184 -8.92 -34.33 -3.35
C GLU A 184 -8.60 -32.83 -3.55
N ILE A 185 -7.94 -32.52 -4.66
CA ILE A 185 -7.73 -31.14 -5.11
C ILE A 185 -8.07 -30.99 -6.59
N ALA A 186 -8.42 -29.78 -6.98
CA ALA A 186 -8.35 -29.38 -8.38
C ALA A 186 -7.35 -28.22 -8.51
N ILE A 187 -6.74 -28.10 -9.67
CA ILE A 187 -5.78 -27.05 -10.00
C ILE A 187 -6.24 -26.29 -11.25
N SER A 188 -5.67 -25.13 -11.50
CA SER A 188 -5.99 -24.37 -12.70
C SER A 188 -5.34 -24.94 -13.96
N SER A 189 -5.89 -24.59 -15.13
CA SER A 189 -5.23 -24.83 -16.41
C SER A 189 -3.87 -24.10 -16.51
N TYR A 190 -3.73 -22.96 -15.82
CA TYR A 190 -2.48 -22.23 -15.74
C TYR A 190 -1.38 -23.03 -15.02
N VAL A 191 -1.69 -23.61 -13.88
CA VAL A 191 -0.77 -24.50 -13.14
C VAL A 191 -0.48 -25.78 -13.95
N TYR A 192 -1.47 -26.33 -14.64
CA TYR A 192 -1.29 -27.48 -15.54
C TYR A 192 -0.21 -27.23 -16.60
N GLU A 193 -0.10 -26.02 -17.15
CA GLU A 193 0.89 -25.71 -18.20
C GLU A 193 2.34 -25.94 -17.74
N THR A 194 2.63 -25.80 -16.47
CA THR A 194 3.96 -26.14 -15.90
C THR A 194 4.25 -27.63 -16.04
N TYR A 195 3.28 -28.48 -15.72
CA TYR A 195 3.44 -29.93 -15.90
C TYR A 195 3.43 -30.34 -17.37
N ALA A 196 2.65 -29.68 -18.20
CA ALA A 196 2.68 -29.91 -19.65
C ALA A 196 4.04 -29.58 -20.26
N LYS A 197 4.70 -28.54 -19.76
CA LYS A 197 6.04 -28.12 -20.19
C LYS A 197 7.14 -29.00 -19.63
N ALA A 198 7.10 -29.29 -18.32
CA ALA A 198 8.21 -29.94 -17.61
C ALA A 198 8.01 -31.46 -17.42
N GLY A 199 6.78 -31.97 -17.55
CA GLY A 199 6.41 -33.32 -17.17
C GLY A 199 6.15 -33.46 -15.68
N TYR A 200 5.54 -34.57 -15.28
CA TYR A 200 5.23 -34.92 -13.91
C TYR A 200 6.23 -35.98 -13.39
N ILE A 201 6.65 -35.84 -12.15
CA ILE A 201 7.49 -36.84 -11.43
C ILE A 201 6.73 -37.32 -10.20
N SER A 202 6.46 -38.63 -10.14
CA SER A 202 5.87 -39.23 -8.95
C SER A 202 6.86 -39.27 -7.78
N GLU A 203 6.39 -39.54 -6.57
CA GLU A 203 7.27 -39.69 -5.39
C GLU A 203 8.32 -40.82 -5.58
N ASP A 204 7.97 -41.85 -6.34
CA ASP A 204 8.90 -42.93 -6.69
C ASP A 204 9.93 -42.54 -7.77
N GLY A 205 9.92 -41.28 -8.22
CA GLY A 205 10.83 -40.75 -9.22
C GLY A 205 10.47 -41.11 -10.66
N ILE A 206 9.29 -41.67 -10.90
CA ILE A 206 8.82 -42.03 -12.26
C ILE A 206 8.41 -40.77 -13.00
N LYS A 207 9.11 -40.48 -14.11
CA LYS A 207 8.81 -39.36 -15.01
C LYS A 207 7.66 -39.74 -15.95
N SER A 208 6.68 -38.87 -16.07
CA SER A 208 5.54 -38.99 -16.99
C SER A 208 5.41 -37.73 -17.83
N GLU A 209 5.26 -37.87 -19.13
CA GLU A 209 4.92 -36.79 -20.02
C GLU A 209 3.44 -36.43 -19.83
N ILE A 210 3.13 -35.13 -19.84
CA ILE A 210 1.76 -34.61 -19.69
C ILE A 210 1.40 -33.88 -20.98
N LYS A 211 0.47 -34.43 -21.74
CA LYS A 211 0.02 -33.89 -23.04
C LYS A 211 -1.40 -33.34 -22.99
N TYR A 212 -2.23 -33.97 -22.20
CA TYR A 212 -3.66 -33.65 -22.10
C TYR A 212 -4.01 -33.41 -20.62
N TYR A 213 -5.02 -32.60 -20.36
CA TYR A 213 -5.50 -32.34 -19.00
C TYR A 213 -5.79 -33.62 -18.20
N ASN A 214 -6.35 -34.63 -18.86
CA ASN A 214 -6.67 -35.93 -18.24
C ASN A 214 -5.42 -36.72 -17.80
N ASP A 215 -4.24 -36.43 -18.34
CA ASP A 215 -2.99 -37.12 -17.94
C ASP A 215 -2.57 -36.76 -16.50
N LEU A 216 -3.05 -35.60 -16.03
CA LEU A 216 -2.73 -35.13 -14.69
C LEU A 216 -3.82 -35.50 -13.67
N VAL A 217 -5.04 -35.80 -14.12
CA VAL A 217 -6.13 -36.26 -13.24
C VAL A 217 -5.80 -37.65 -12.68
N GLY A 218 -5.91 -37.81 -11.36
CA GLY A 218 -5.51 -39.00 -10.62
C GLY A 218 -4.06 -39.03 -10.18
N LYS A 219 -3.22 -38.09 -10.62
CA LYS A 219 -1.86 -37.92 -10.11
C LYS A 219 -1.90 -37.32 -8.70
N LYS A 220 -0.82 -37.57 -7.94
CA LYS A 220 -0.70 -37.14 -6.56
C LYS A 220 0.26 -35.95 -6.46
N LEU A 221 -0.07 -34.97 -5.64
CA LEU A 221 0.82 -33.88 -5.25
C LEU A 221 1.04 -33.90 -3.74
N LYS A 222 2.28 -33.68 -3.34
CA LYS A 222 2.63 -33.54 -1.94
C LYS A 222 2.86 -32.07 -1.61
N ILE A 223 1.89 -31.47 -0.95
CA ILE A 223 1.89 -30.07 -0.57
C ILE A 223 1.92 -30.04 0.97
N ASP A 224 2.89 -29.35 1.54
CA ASP A 224 3.04 -29.24 3.00
C ASP A 224 2.91 -30.59 3.76
N LYS A 225 3.67 -31.58 3.34
CA LYS A 225 3.66 -32.95 3.94
C LYS A 225 2.37 -33.73 3.75
N LYS A 226 1.31 -33.15 3.17
CA LYS A 226 0.05 -33.80 2.84
C LYS A 226 0.03 -34.25 1.39
N GLU A 227 -0.48 -35.44 1.17
CA GLU A 227 -0.65 -35.98 -0.17
C GLU A 227 -2.08 -35.77 -0.64
N PHE A 228 -2.23 -35.11 -1.78
CA PHE A 228 -3.50 -34.85 -2.42
C PHE A 228 -3.58 -35.52 -3.78
N THR A 229 -4.77 -35.94 -4.16
CA THR A 229 -5.05 -36.44 -5.51
C THR A 229 -5.68 -35.34 -6.36
N ILE A 230 -5.11 -35.06 -7.52
CA ILE A 230 -5.70 -34.15 -8.49
C ILE A 230 -6.94 -34.81 -9.09
N VAL A 231 -8.11 -34.27 -8.84
CA VAL A 231 -9.39 -34.80 -9.36
C VAL A 231 -9.98 -33.94 -10.47
N GLY A 232 -9.46 -32.75 -10.69
CA GLY A 232 -9.97 -31.88 -11.73
C GLY A 232 -9.00 -30.76 -12.14
N ILE A 233 -9.24 -30.25 -13.34
CA ILE A 233 -8.55 -29.09 -13.90
C ILE A 233 -9.61 -28.05 -14.25
N VAL A 234 -9.39 -26.82 -13.80
CA VAL A 234 -10.28 -25.67 -14.01
C VAL A 234 -9.59 -24.64 -14.90
N ASP A 235 -10.18 -24.33 -16.03
CA ASP A 235 -9.71 -23.23 -16.89
C ASP A 235 -10.07 -21.87 -16.27
N THR A 236 -9.07 -21.17 -15.75
CA THR A 236 -9.17 -19.86 -15.12
C THR A 236 -8.91 -18.69 -16.08
N LYS A 237 -8.83 -18.97 -17.39
CA LYS A 237 -8.73 -17.97 -18.46
C LYS A 237 -7.43 -17.15 -18.48
N VAL A 238 -6.34 -17.66 -17.94
CA VAL A 238 -5.03 -17.01 -18.11
C VAL A 238 -4.56 -17.21 -19.54
N ASP A 239 -4.27 -16.11 -20.23
CA ASP A 239 -3.74 -16.12 -21.59
C ASP A 239 -2.21 -16.33 -21.58
N MET A 240 -1.75 -17.57 -21.66
CA MET A 240 -0.34 -17.94 -21.66
C MET A 240 0.44 -17.29 -22.80
N ASP A 241 -0.19 -17.10 -23.97
CA ASP A 241 0.49 -16.54 -25.13
C ASP A 241 0.84 -15.06 -24.93
N ARG A 242 0.02 -14.33 -24.16
CA ARG A 242 0.28 -12.93 -23.77
C ARG A 242 1.59 -12.78 -22.99
N TYR A 243 1.93 -13.74 -22.15
CA TYR A 243 3.08 -13.66 -21.23
C TYR A 243 4.32 -14.41 -21.71
N LYS A 244 4.26 -15.06 -22.86
CA LYS A 244 5.33 -15.93 -23.37
C LYS A 244 6.68 -15.22 -23.49
N SER A 245 6.69 -13.95 -23.91
CA SER A 245 7.91 -13.15 -24.08
C SER A 245 8.71 -12.98 -22.79
N ILE A 246 8.06 -13.03 -21.62
CA ILE A 246 8.70 -12.89 -20.31
C ILE A 246 9.78 -13.96 -20.11
N SER A 247 9.51 -15.20 -20.55
CA SER A 247 10.44 -16.34 -20.38
C SER A 247 11.47 -16.50 -21.51
N GLU A 248 11.45 -15.62 -22.52
CA GLU A 248 12.42 -15.65 -23.60
C GLU A 248 13.72 -14.95 -23.20
N ASP A 249 14.85 -15.38 -23.78
CA ASP A 249 16.16 -14.78 -23.53
C ASP A 249 16.12 -13.25 -23.74
N SER A 250 16.60 -12.49 -22.76
CA SER A 250 16.69 -11.04 -22.82
C SER A 250 17.79 -10.55 -23.78
N LYS A 251 18.73 -11.43 -24.18
CA LYS A 251 19.79 -11.11 -25.13
C LYS A 251 19.21 -10.76 -26.50
N GLY A 252 19.48 -9.55 -26.96
CA GLY A 252 19.00 -9.04 -28.25
C GLY A 252 17.67 -8.30 -28.19
N LYS A 253 16.99 -8.25 -27.04
CA LYS A 253 15.82 -7.40 -26.85
C LYS A 253 16.21 -5.93 -26.72
N THR A 254 15.40 -5.05 -27.27
CA THR A 254 15.54 -3.59 -27.11
C THR A 254 15.11 -3.17 -25.70
N SER A 255 15.53 -2.00 -25.24
CA SER A 255 15.07 -1.44 -23.95
C SER A 255 13.54 -1.32 -23.86
N ALA A 256 12.86 -1.00 -24.96
CA ALA A 256 11.39 -0.95 -25.00
C ALA A 256 10.76 -2.34 -24.81
N GLN A 257 11.32 -3.38 -25.41
CA GLN A 257 10.87 -4.76 -25.23
C GLN A 257 11.08 -5.22 -23.78
N ASN A 258 12.23 -4.93 -23.18
CA ASN A 258 12.49 -5.26 -21.77
C ASN A 258 11.53 -4.54 -20.81
N LEU A 259 11.20 -3.28 -21.08
CA LEU A 259 10.18 -2.55 -20.29
C LEU A 259 8.78 -3.16 -20.46
N THR A 260 8.44 -3.61 -21.66
CA THR A 260 7.17 -4.31 -21.89
C THR A 260 7.13 -5.64 -21.15
N ASP A 261 8.20 -6.44 -21.20
CA ASP A 261 8.29 -7.71 -20.49
C ASP A 261 8.23 -7.50 -18.97
N PHE A 262 8.85 -6.44 -18.46
CA PHE A 262 8.73 -6.08 -17.04
C PHE A 262 7.28 -5.74 -16.66
N ALA A 263 6.59 -4.92 -17.45
CA ALA A 263 5.18 -4.58 -17.19
C ALA A 263 4.27 -5.84 -17.25
N LEU A 264 4.50 -6.72 -18.23
CA LEU A 264 3.78 -8.00 -18.32
C LEU A 264 4.10 -8.93 -17.14
N SER A 265 5.34 -8.94 -16.65
CA SER A 265 5.71 -9.75 -15.48
C SER A 265 5.01 -9.25 -14.21
N GLN A 266 4.87 -7.93 -14.03
CA GLN A 266 4.10 -7.35 -12.92
C GLN A 266 2.61 -7.68 -13.04
N GLU A 267 2.03 -7.58 -14.24
CA GLU A 267 0.64 -7.97 -14.49
C GLU A 267 0.42 -9.45 -14.14
N LEU A 268 1.31 -10.33 -14.60
CA LEU A 268 1.22 -11.76 -14.33
C LEU A 268 1.40 -12.08 -12.85
N ALA A 269 2.33 -11.42 -12.16
CA ALA A 269 2.54 -11.59 -10.72
C ALA A 269 1.26 -11.28 -9.91
N HIS A 270 0.53 -10.22 -10.27
CA HIS A 270 -0.76 -9.93 -9.63
C HIS A 270 -1.83 -10.98 -9.96
N ILE A 271 -1.85 -11.51 -11.18
CA ILE A 271 -2.74 -12.62 -11.54
C ILE A 271 -2.40 -13.87 -10.72
N GLN A 272 -1.13 -14.21 -10.59
CA GLN A 272 -0.68 -15.35 -9.80
C GLN A 272 -1.04 -15.21 -8.32
N GLN A 273 -0.88 -14.03 -7.76
CA GLN A 273 -1.04 -13.80 -6.33
C GLN A 273 -2.48 -13.53 -5.91
N TYR A 274 -3.27 -12.79 -6.72
CA TYR A 274 -4.56 -12.24 -6.31
C TYR A 274 -5.75 -12.72 -7.15
N SER A 275 -5.52 -13.50 -8.21
CA SER A 275 -6.61 -14.23 -8.88
C SER A 275 -6.62 -15.68 -8.41
N LEU A 276 -7.60 -16.46 -8.89
CA LEU A 276 -7.66 -17.90 -8.60
C LEU A 276 -6.75 -18.74 -9.52
N ALA A 277 -5.82 -18.11 -10.23
CA ALA A 277 -4.99 -18.78 -11.23
C ALA A 277 -3.95 -19.76 -10.64
N CYS A 278 -3.39 -19.42 -9.46
CA CYS A 278 -2.41 -20.24 -8.75
C CYS A 278 -2.95 -20.85 -7.46
N ASP A 279 -4.27 -20.75 -7.20
CA ASP A 279 -4.87 -21.34 -6.00
C ASP A 279 -5.12 -22.85 -6.16
N ILE A 280 -5.01 -23.53 -5.04
CA ILE A 280 -5.41 -24.92 -4.91
C ILE A 280 -6.91 -24.94 -4.57
N PHE A 281 -7.72 -25.58 -5.42
CA PHE A 281 -9.14 -25.74 -5.13
C PHE A 281 -9.34 -26.99 -4.29
N VAL A 282 -10.00 -26.81 -3.15
CA VAL A 282 -10.23 -27.86 -2.15
C VAL A 282 -11.71 -28.00 -1.79
N SER A 283 -12.07 -29.10 -1.13
CA SER A 283 -13.39 -29.24 -0.53
C SER A 283 -13.59 -28.23 0.62
N GLU A 284 -14.83 -27.91 0.94
CA GLU A 284 -15.16 -27.05 2.09
C GLU A 284 -14.61 -27.64 3.40
N GLY A 285 -14.71 -28.96 3.59
CA GLY A 285 -14.16 -29.65 4.76
C GLY A 285 -12.65 -29.51 4.87
N MET A 286 -11.93 -29.59 3.73
CA MET A 286 -10.48 -29.38 3.72
C MET A 286 -10.11 -27.93 3.97
N LEU A 287 -10.83 -26.98 3.39
CA LEU A 287 -10.59 -25.55 3.64
C LEU A 287 -10.76 -25.21 5.13
N ASN A 288 -11.79 -25.75 5.78
CA ASN A 288 -11.99 -25.56 7.22
C ASN A 288 -10.88 -26.21 8.05
N SER A 289 -10.39 -27.37 7.66
CA SER A 289 -9.24 -28.00 8.32
C SER A 289 -7.95 -27.16 8.17
N ILE A 290 -7.76 -26.52 7.02
CA ILE A 290 -6.62 -25.60 6.80
C ILE A 290 -6.75 -24.37 7.70
N LYS A 291 -7.93 -23.78 7.79
CA LYS A 291 -8.17 -22.63 8.69
C LYS A 291 -7.93 -22.97 10.17
N GLU A 292 -8.25 -24.20 10.60
CA GLU A 292 -7.99 -24.66 11.96
C GLU A 292 -6.51 -24.96 12.21
N GLU A 293 -5.83 -25.57 11.23
CA GLU A 293 -4.43 -25.94 11.35
C GLU A 293 -3.48 -24.73 11.27
N TYR A 294 -3.84 -23.77 10.42
CA TYR A 294 -3.11 -22.52 10.20
C TYR A 294 -4.00 -21.33 10.54
N PRO A 295 -4.38 -21.15 11.82
CA PRO A 295 -5.21 -20.01 12.18
C PRO A 295 -4.49 -18.73 11.83
N ASN A 296 -5.22 -17.82 11.22
CA ASN A 296 -4.70 -16.53 10.74
C ASN A 296 -4.46 -15.52 11.88
N TYR A 297 -4.01 -15.97 13.06
CA TYR A 297 -3.34 -15.09 14.00
C TYR A 297 -2.08 -14.46 13.40
N VAL A 298 -1.62 -15.06 12.33
CA VAL A 298 -0.63 -14.59 11.37
C VAL A 298 -0.73 -13.13 11.05
N GLN A 299 -1.88 -12.58 11.04
CA GLN A 299 -2.13 -11.35 10.34
C GLN A 299 -2.52 -10.26 11.29
N LEU A 300 -2.05 -10.39 12.48
CA LEU A 300 -2.21 -9.34 13.45
C LEU A 300 -1.05 -8.38 13.35
N ILE A 301 -1.32 -7.24 13.57
CA ILE A 301 -0.71 -5.93 13.63
C ILE A 301 0.67 -5.93 14.33
N THR A 302 1.53 -6.87 14.00
CA THR A 302 2.84 -6.94 14.64
C THR A 302 3.82 -5.90 14.14
N ASN A 303 3.61 -5.35 12.95
CA ASN A 303 4.34 -4.17 12.50
C ASN A 303 4.08 -2.92 13.35
N TYR A 304 3.15 -3.00 14.31
CA TYR A 304 2.89 -1.98 15.34
C TYR A 304 3.42 -2.36 16.70
N MET A 305 4.08 -3.49 16.76
CA MET A 305 4.75 -3.98 17.96
C MET A 305 6.24 -4.03 17.71
N TYR A 306 6.98 -3.51 18.64
CA TYR A 306 8.43 -3.57 18.63
C TYR A 306 8.92 -3.99 20.00
N VAL A 307 9.66 -5.07 20.08
CA VAL A 307 10.23 -5.60 21.33
C VAL A 307 11.74 -5.44 21.27
N SER A 308 12.29 -4.59 22.12
CA SER A 308 13.71 -4.27 22.11
C SER A 308 14.31 -4.13 23.49
N SER A 309 15.62 -4.28 23.55
CA SER A 309 16.51 -3.91 24.65
C SER A 309 17.65 -3.05 24.12
N ASP A 310 18.59 -2.67 24.98
CA ASP A 310 19.76 -1.85 24.55
C ASP A 310 20.59 -2.57 23.46
N ASP A 311 20.73 -3.88 23.53
CA ASP A 311 21.62 -4.66 22.67
C ASP A 311 20.88 -5.50 21.60
N THR A 312 19.62 -5.81 21.80
CA THR A 312 18.87 -6.76 20.97
C THR A 312 17.45 -6.31 20.69
N TYR A 313 16.92 -6.75 19.56
CA TYR A 313 15.51 -6.62 19.23
C TYR A 313 14.93 -7.96 18.79
N ILE A 314 13.61 -8.06 18.85
CA ILE A 314 12.88 -9.24 18.44
C ILE A 314 11.96 -8.82 17.31
N ASP A 315 12.16 -9.43 16.15
CA ASP A 315 11.39 -9.13 14.93
C ASP A 315 10.46 -10.31 14.63
N SER A 316 9.17 -10.08 14.79
CA SER A 316 8.14 -11.08 14.50
C SER A 316 6.94 -10.40 13.82
N SER A 317 6.36 -11.11 12.86
CA SER A 317 5.23 -10.64 12.06
C SER A 317 3.89 -11.20 12.49
N ARG A 318 3.83 -12.01 13.55
CA ARG A 318 2.65 -12.78 13.97
C ARG A 318 2.45 -12.73 15.48
N ILE A 319 1.19 -12.76 15.93
CA ILE A 319 0.87 -12.92 17.36
C ILE A 319 -0.10 -14.08 17.60
N ALA A 320 -0.01 -14.68 18.79
CA ALA A 320 -0.92 -15.72 19.26
C ALA A 320 -1.17 -15.59 20.76
N SER A 321 -2.20 -16.24 21.26
CA SER A 321 -2.35 -16.50 22.68
C SER A 321 -1.68 -17.83 23.08
N LEU A 322 -1.40 -18.01 24.36
CA LEU A 322 -0.83 -19.27 24.85
C LEU A 322 -1.76 -20.47 24.59
N SER A 323 -3.08 -20.25 24.52
CA SER A 323 -4.06 -21.29 24.21
C SER A 323 -4.00 -21.82 22.77
N GLU A 324 -3.37 -21.10 21.87
CA GLU A 324 -3.21 -21.46 20.46
C GLU A 324 -1.90 -22.23 20.19
N ILE A 325 -1.06 -22.41 21.23
CA ILE A 325 0.24 -23.06 21.14
C ILE A 325 0.22 -24.37 21.93
N ASP A 326 0.83 -25.42 21.39
CA ASP A 326 1.12 -26.60 22.19
C ASP A 326 2.29 -26.28 23.12
N THR A 327 2.02 -26.23 24.42
CA THR A 327 3.04 -25.89 25.44
C THR A 327 4.21 -26.85 25.48
N LYS A 328 4.07 -28.06 24.90
CA LYS A 328 5.17 -29.01 24.71
C LYS A 328 6.21 -28.54 23.69
N ASP A 329 5.80 -27.68 22.75
CA ASP A 329 6.70 -27.12 21.74
C ASP A 329 7.50 -25.92 22.29
N VAL A 330 7.18 -25.46 23.51
CA VAL A 330 7.86 -24.32 24.15
C VAL A 330 9.09 -24.83 24.95
N THR A 331 10.25 -24.29 24.66
CA THR A 331 11.41 -24.39 25.53
C THR A 331 11.35 -23.26 26.55
N TRP A 332 11.00 -23.60 27.80
CA TRP A 332 10.82 -22.62 28.86
C TRP A 332 12.14 -22.10 29.40
N VAL A 333 12.21 -20.80 29.66
CA VAL A 333 13.41 -20.14 30.24
C VAL A 333 13.42 -20.26 31.76
N ASP A 334 12.28 -20.07 32.42
CA ASP A 334 12.13 -20.07 33.89
C ASP A 334 11.03 -21.01 34.41
N GLY A 335 10.79 -22.12 33.73
CA GLY A 335 9.79 -23.12 34.11
C GLY A 335 8.47 -22.98 33.35
N GLU A 336 7.77 -24.10 33.22
CA GLU A 336 6.51 -24.19 32.47
C GLU A 336 5.43 -23.34 33.11
N LYS A 337 4.65 -22.64 32.26
CA LYS A 337 3.55 -21.77 32.66
C LYS A 337 2.27 -22.20 31.97
N THR A 338 1.16 -22.07 32.70
CA THR A 338 -0.19 -22.28 32.16
C THR A 338 -0.88 -20.93 31.78
N LYS A 339 -0.29 -19.82 32.19
CA LYS A 339 -0.75 -18.46 31.86
C LYS A 339 0.44 -17.50 31.88
N LEU A 340 0.48 -16.56 30.96
CA LEU A 340 1.47 -15.47 30.94
C LEU A 340 0.99 -14.31 31.80
N ALA A 341 1.91 -13.68 32.54
CA ALA A 341 1.67 -12.40 33.19
C ALA A 341 1.69 -11.26 32.16
N ASP A 342 1.16 -10.09 32.50
CA ASP A 342 1.01 -8.97 31.56
C ASP A 342 2.33 -8.45 30.94
N ASN A 343 3.46 -8.78 31.55
CA ASN A 343 4.80 -8.46 31.06
C ASN A 343 5.61 -9.68 30.65
N GLU A 344 4.97 -10.81 30.34
CA GLU A 344 5.62 -12.03 29.91
C GLU A 344 5.22 -12.38 28.47
N ILE A 345 6.21 -12.76 27.66
CA ILE A 345 5.99 -13.18 26.27
C ILE A 345 6.77 -14.47 25.97
N ILE A 346 6.33 -15.19 24.94
CA ILE A 346 7.09 -16.26 24.31
C ILE A 346 7.39 -15.82 22.87
N ILE A 347 8.55 -16.19 22.35
CA ILE A 347 8.96 -15.77 21.00
C ILE A 347 9.45 -16.96 20.17
N ASP A 348 9.44 -16.82 18.85
CA ASP A 348 10.31 -17.63 18.00
C ASP A 348 11.77 -17.27 18.28
N ILE A 349 12.61 -18.26 18.58
CA ILE A 349 14.04 -18.03 18.88
C ILE A 349 14.78 -17.39 17.71
N ASN A 350 14.33 -17.65 16.48
CA ASN A 350 14.93 -17.12 15.27
C ASN A 350 14.61 -15.63 15.05
N ALA A 351 13.64 -15.08 15.76
CA ALA A 351 13.27 -13.68 15.71
C ALA A 351 14.21 -12.76 16.51
N LEU A 352 15.09 -13.33 17.35
CA LEU A 352 16.04 -12.55 18.14
C LEU A 352 17.22 -12.08 17.29
N SER A 353 17.40 -10.78 17.19
CA SER A 353 18.43 -10.11 16.41
C SER A 353 19.27 -9.15 17.26
N LYS A 354 20.44 -8.77 16.76
CA LYS A 354 21.34 -7.81 17.40
C LYS A 354 21.17 -6.43 16.77
N ASN A 355 21.12 -5.39 17.58
CA ASN A 355 20.79 -4.03 17.11
C ASN A 355 21.74 -3.47 16.02
N ASP A 356 23.01 -3.83 16.04
CA ASP A 356 24.01 -3.23 15.15
C ASP A 356 24.52 -4.15 14.03
N GLU A 357 23.95 -5.36 13.88
CA GLU A 357 24.42 -6.36 12.91
C GLU A 357 23.25 -7.02 12.16
N GLU A 358 22.94 -6.52 10.97
CA GLU A 358 21.95 -7.15 10.07
C GLU A 358 22.35 -8.60 9.75
N GLY A 359 21.41 -9.54 9.94
CA GLY A 359 21.59 -10.95 9.60
C GLY A 359 22.38 -11.76 10.64
N TYR A 360 22.67 -11.21 11.82
CA TYR A 360 23.30 -11.96 12.89
C TYR A 360 22.28 -12.89 13.56
N SER A 361 22.55 -14.20 13.57
CA SER A 361 21.75 -15.18 14.30
C SER A 361 22.55 -15.74 15.50
N TYR A 362 21.91 -15.71 16.64
CA TYR A 362 22.47 -16.31 17.88
C TYR A 362 22.42 -17.84 17.84
N SER A 363 23.42 -18.48 18.39
CA SER A 363 23.27 -19.90 18.72
C SER A 363 22.18 -20.08 19.79
N LYS A 364 21.47 -21.20 19.77
CA LYS A 364 20.44 -21.54 20.79
C LYS A 364 20.87 -21.24 22.22
N LYS A 365 22.09 -21.62 22.57
CA LYS A 365 22.64 -21.46 23.93
C LYS A 365 22.87 -19.99 24.29
N GLU A 366 23.35 -19.20 23.35
CA GLU A 366 23.55 -17.74 23.51
C GLU A 366 22.21 -17.04 23.62
N ALA A 367 21.26 -17.34 22.71
CA ALA A 367 19.92 -16.78 22.73
C ALA A 367 19.23 -17.03 24.08
N LEU A 368 19.18 -18.27 24.58
CA LEU A 368 18.57 -18.58 25.86
C LEU A 368 19.24 -17.87 27.05
N LYS A 369 20.55 -17.65 26.98
CA LYS A 369 21.26 -16.89 28.03
C LYS A 369 20.88 -15.41 27.98
N ILE A 370 20.89 -14.80 26.79
CA ILE A 370 20.53 -13.38 26.60
C ILE A 370 19.09 -13.15 27.06
N LEU A 371 18.15 -13.98 26.62
CA LEU A 371 16.73 -13.86 26.96
C LEU A 371 16.46 -13.99 28.47
N LYS A 372 17.24 -14.81 29.16
CA LYS A 372 17.14 -14.98 30.63
C LYS A 372 17.63 -13.76 31.40
N ASP A 373 18.70 -13.13 30.91
CA ASP A 373 19.39 -12.06 31.64
C ASP A 373 18.86 -10.65 31.25
N SER A 374 18.09 -10.55 30.17
CA SER A 374 17.62 -9.26 29.60
C SER A 374 16.17 -8.98 29.97
N GLN A 375 15.88 -7.68 30.09
CA GLN A 375 14.51 -7.14 30.11
C GLN A 375 14.31 -6.32 28.85
N TYR A 376 13.09 -6.37 28.32
CA TYR A 376 12.71 -5.73 27.09
C TYR A 376 11.67 -4.64 27.32
N THR A 377 11.59 -3.72 26.39
CA THR A 377 10.46 -2.82 26.22
C THR A 377 9.65 -3.32 25.03
N LEU A 378 8.34 -3.45 25.23
CA LEU A 378 7.39 -3.73 24.16
C LEU A 378 6.65 -2.44 23.85
N ASP A 379 6.96 -1.87 22.69
CA ASP A 379 6.27 -0.73 22.14
C ASP A 379 5.20 -1.21 21.16
N TYR A 380 4.01 -0.66 21.26
CA TYR A 380 2.90 -1.01 20.38
C TYR A 380 1.98 0.18 20.15
N TYR A 381 1.29 0.12 19.03
CA TYR A 381 0.37 1.16 18.63
C TYR A 381 -1.06 0.64 18.61
N ILE A 382 -1.95 1.29 19.37
CA ILE A 382 -3.36 0.92 19.44
C ILE A 382 -4.22 2.16 19.75
N ASP A 383 -5.43 2.19 19.23
CA ASP A 383 -6.37 3.31 19.41
C ASP A 383 -5.79 4.68 19.03
N ASN A 384 -4.88 4.72 18.04
CA ASN A 384 -4.14 5.91 17.61
C ASN A 384 -3.16 6.47 18.67
N GLU A 385 -2.69 5.64 19.59
CA GLU A 385 -1.73 6.00 20.62
C GLU A 385 -0.55 5.02 20.64
N ASP A 386 0.65 5.58 20.82
CA ASP A 386 1.84 4.80 21.15
C ASP A 386 1.79 4.41 22.61
N LYS A 387 1.99 3.13 22.89
CA LYS A 387 2.02 2.55 24.23
C LYS A 387 3.26 1.72 24.42
N SER A 388 3.80 1.70 25.63
CA SER A 388 4.99 0.93 25.98
C SER A 388 4.77 0.15 27.28
N ILE A 389 5.25 -1.09 27.28
CA ILE A 389 5.37 -1.92 28.46
C ILE A 389 6.83 -2.14 28.74
N ASN A 390 7.33 -1.62 29.85
CA ASN A 390 8.71 -1.82 30.28
C ASN A 390 8.86 -3.07 31.15
N GLY A 391 10.04 -3.66 31.12
CA GLY A 391 10.37 -4.83 31.95
C GLY A 391 9.70 -6.12 31.45
N VAL A 392 9.46 -6.20 30.14
CA VAL A 392 8.96 -7.43 29.50
C VAL A 392 10.02 -8.51 29.57
N LYS A 393 9.59 -9.72 29.89
CA LYS A 393 10.43 -10.92 30.01
C LYS A 393 10.04 -11.94 28.97
N VAL A 394 11.02 -12.50 28.30
CA VAL A 394 10.83 -13.67 27.46
C VAL A 394 10.91 -14.90 28.34
N VAL A 395 9.77 -15.56 28.59
CA VAL A 395 9.68 -16.70 29.51
C VAL A 395 9.76 -18.06 28.81
N GLY A 396 9.69 -18.08 27.50
CA GLY A 396 9.79 -19.28 26.68
C GLY A 396 10.17 -18.95 25.24
N VAL A 397 10.68 -19.96 24.53
CA VAL A 397 10.98 -19.85 23.11
C VAL A 397 10.41 -21.03 22.34
N LEU A 398 9.97 -20.75 21.13
CA LEU A 398 9.54 -21.71 20.12
C LEU A 398 10.69 -22.01 19.15
N ASN A 399 10.58 -23.08 18.38
CA ASN A 399 11.56 -23.50 17.37
C ASN A 399 13.00 -23.72 17.89
N ALA A 400 13.17 -23.83 19.19
CA ALA A 400 14.49 -24.00 19.81
C ALA A 400 15.23 -25.28 19.41
N ASP A 401 14.54 -26.28 18.88
CA ASP A 401 15.10 -27.53 18.39
C ASP A 401 15.35 -27.58 16.88
N GLY A 402 15.04 -26.49 16.17
CA GLY A 402 15.22 -26.36 14.73
C GLY A 402 14.28 -27.24 13.89
N LYS A 403 13.20 -27.77 14.49
CA LYS A 403 12.35 -28.76 13.82
C LYS A 403 11.09 -28.25 13.17
N ALA A 404 10.67 -27.02 13.43
CA ALA A 404 9.35 -26.62 12.96
C ALA A 404 9.26 -25.17 12.50
N ASP A 405 8.81 -25.01 11.28
CA ASP A 405 8.36 -23.73 10.75
C ASP A 405 6.94 -23.36 11.23
N LYS A 406 6.29 -24.21 12.00
CA LYS A 406 4.91 -24.01 12.48
C LYS A 406 4.70 -22.71 13.25
N TYR A 407 5.71 -22.29 14.00
CA TYR A 407 5.67 -21.11 14.85
C TYR A 407 6.67 -20.02 14.41
N SER A 408 7.03 -19.98 13.13
CA SER A 408 7.93 -18.95 12.60
C SER A 408 7.37 -17.57 12.82
N ASP A 409 8.24 -16.62 13.14
CA ASP A 409 7.92 -15.19 13.31
C ASP A 409 6.77 -14.92 14.28
N LEU A 410 6.73 -15.59 15.43
CA LEU A 410 5.61 -15.55 16.35
C LEU A 410 5.96 -14.91 17.69
N TYR A 411 5.13 -13.95 18.13
CA TYR A 411 4.97 -13.55 19.51
C TYR A 411 3.79 -14.29 20.14
N VAL A 412 3.99 -14.92 21.29
CA VAL A 412 2.89 -15.38 22.15
C VAL A 412 2.70 -14.35 23.25
N LEU A 413 1.56 -13.72 23.27
CA LEU A 413 1.24 -12.59 24.15
C LEU A 413 0.37 -13.03 25.32
N PRO A 414 0.43 -12.34 26.48
CA PRO A 414 -0.54 -12.52 27.52
C PRO A 414 -1.95 -12.13 27.04
N ASP A 415 -2.99 -12.73 27.61
CA ASP A 415 -4.39 -12.52 27.22
C ASP A 415 -4.79 -11.03 27.25
N SER A 416 -4.23 -10.26 28.18
CA SER A 416 -4.47 -8.82 28.29
C SER A 416 -4.04 -8.02 27.06
N LEU A 417 -2.96 -8.45 26.39
CA LEU A 417 -2.48 -7.84 25.15
C LEU A 417 -3.12 -8.49 23.92
N TYR A 418 -3.21 -9.82 23.89
CA TYR A 418 -3.76 -10.55 22.76
C TYR A 418 -5.22 -10.15 22.46
N ASN A 419 -6.02 -9.85 23.46
CA ASN A 419 -7.43 -9.50 23.32
C ASN A 419 -7.67 -7.98 23.09
N LEU A 420 -6.64 -7.21 22.76
CA LEU A 420 -6.79 -5.81 22.41
C LEU A 420 -7.45 -5.62 21.01
N LYS A 421 -7.81 -4.38 20.69
CA LYS A 421 -8.51 -4.05 19.43
C LYS A 421 -7.76 -4.32 18.14
N TRP A 422 -6.45 -4.55 18.19
CA TRP A 422 -5.70 -4.99 16.99
C TRP A 422 -6.21 -6.31 16.41
N THR A 423 -7.02 -7.05 17.17
CA THR A 423 -7.73 -8.23 16.65
C THR A 423 -8.79 -7.88 15.60
N GLU A 424 -9.13 -6.60 15.39
CA GLU A 424 -10.06 -6.18 14.34
C GLU A 424 -9.57 -6.58 12.95
N GLY A 425 -8.26 -6.72 12.75
CA GLY A 425 -7.68 -7.23 11.51
C GLY A 425 -7.77 -8.74 11.34
N LYS A 426 -8.01 -9.50 12.43
CA LYS A 426 -8.01 -10.97 12.44
C LYS A 426 -9.20 -11.54 11.66
N GLY A 427 -8.92 -12.47 10.79
CA GLY A 427 -9.94 -13.16 9.99
C GLY A 427 -9.42 -14.46 9.42
N GLU A 428 -10.23 -15.15 8.67
CA GLU A 428 -9.94 -16.46 8.11
C GLU A 428 -9.31 -16.40 6.73
N TYR A 429 -9.48 -15.29 6.00
CA TYR A 429 -9.09 -15.18 4.60
C TYR A 429 -8.10 -14.04 4.39
N SER A 430 -7.06 -14.31 3.65
CA SER A 430 -6.03 -13.31 3.32
C SER A 430 -6.55 -12.30 2.30
N TYR A 431 -7.35 -12.76 1.35
CA TYR A 431 -8.05 -11.92 0.38
C TYR A 431 -9.34 -12.61 -0.08
N ALA A 432 -10.18 -11.90 -0.80
CA ALA A 432 -11.41 -12.44 -1.37
C ALA A 432 -11.54 -12.06 -2.84
N VAL A 433 -12.00 -13.00 -3.66
CA VAL A 433 -12.07 -12.85 -5.13
C VAL A 433 -13.50 -13.02 -5.63
N ALA A 434 -13.92 -12.11 -6.50
CA ALA A 434 -15.18 -12.20 -7.23
C ALA A 434 -14.97 -11.90 -8.72
N THR A 435 -16.00 -12.08 -9.51
CA THR A 435 -16.01 -11.64 -10.91
C THR A 435 -16.04 -10.10 -10.98
N MET A 436 -15.16 -9.51 -11.76
CA MET A 436 -15.18 -8.07 -12.01
C MET A 436 -16.43 -7.68 -12.81
N PRO A 437 -17.21 -6.69 -12.38
CA PRO A 437 -18.32 -6.18 -13.17
C PRO A 437 -17.86 -5.67 -14.55
N THR A 438 -18.70 -5.85 -15.56
CA THR A 438 -18.37 -5.44 -16.94
C THR A 438 -18.82 -4.02 -17.27
N ASN A 439 -19.83 -3.50 -16.58
CA ASN A 439 -20.31 -2.13 -16.81
C ASN A 439 -19.64 -1.13 -15.87
N LYS A 440 -19.42 0.08 -16.37
CA LYS A 440 -18.68 1.12 -15.65
C LYS A 440 -19.32 1.53 -14.33
N ALA A 441 -20.65 1.56 -14.25
CA ALA A 441 -21.35 2.00 -13.04
C ALA A 441 -21.17 1.02 -11.88
N ASP A 442 -21.18 -0.29 -12.16
CA ASP A 442 -20.97 -1.32 -11.15
C ASP A 442 -19.50 -1.41 -10.76
N ILE A 443 -18.56 -1.21 -11.70
CA ILE A 443 -17.12 -1.06 -11.37
C ILE A 443 -16.94 0.15 -10.43
N GLU A 444 -17.53 1.30 -10.73
CA GLU A 444 -17.43 2.50 -9.89
C GLU A 444 -18.02 2.27 -8.50
N LYS A 445 -19.16 1.57 -8.42
CA LYS A 445 -19.79 1.20 -7.14
C LYS A 445 -18.85 0.32 -6.31
N LEU A 446 -18.23 -0.70 -6.91
CA LEU A 446 -17.27 -1.57 -6.25
C LEU A 446 -16.04 -0.79 -5.78
N VAL A 447 -15.40 -0.03 -6.67
CA VAL A 447 -14.21 0.78 -6.36
C VAL A 447 -14.52 1.76 -5.23
N LYS A 448 -15.64 2.47 -5.30
CA LYS A 448 -16.06 3.40 -4.26
C LYS A 448 -16.29 2.71 -2.91
N TYR A 449 -16.91 1.54 -2.91
CA TYR A 449 -17.12 0.77 -1.68
C TYR A 449 -15.78 0.36 -1.05
N CYS A 450 -14.88 -0.21 -1.83
CA CYS A 450 -13.58 -0.67 -1.36
C CYS A 450 -12.73 0.47 -0.78
N TYR A 451 -12.63 1.60 -1.48
CA TYR A 451 -11.79 2.72 -1.04
C TYR A 451 -12.47 3.68 -0.06
N THR A 452 -13.72 3.41 0.35
CA THR A 452 -14.38 4.20 1.39
C THR A 452 -13.96 3.71 2.77
N GLU A 453 -13.50 4.65 3.60
CA GLU A 453 -13.14 4.37 5.00
C GLU A 453 -14.37 3.90 5.80
N GLN A 454 -14.26 2.77 6.48
CA GLN A 454 -15.27 2.19 7.36
C GLN A 454 -14.69 2.14 8.78
N GLY A 455 -14.68 3.28 9.48
CA GLY A 455 -13.95 3.43 10.74
C GLY A 455 -12.44 3.46 10.48
N ASN A 456 -11.69 2.56 11.08
CA ASN A 456 -10.24 2.39 10.90
C ASN A 456 -9.88 1.36 9.83
N MET A 457 -10.83 0.85 9.05
CA MET A 457 -10.56 -0.07 7.97
C MET A 457 -11.10 0.43 6.63
N LYS A 458 -10.54 -0.07 5.56
CA LYS A 458 -11.05 -0.02 4.20
C LYS A 458 -10.64 -1.30 3.46
N TYR A 459 -11.25 -1.55 2.33
CA TYR A 459 -10.74 -2.53 1.38
C TYR A 459 -9.88 -1.84 0.32
N GLN A 460 -9.02 -2.62 -0.34
CA GLN A 460 -8.29 -2.23 -1.55
C GLN A 460 -8.52 -3.30 -2.60
N ILE A 461 -8.56 -2.89 -3.86
CA ILE A 461 -8.69 -3.84 -4.98
C ILE A 461 -7.29 -4.13 -5.49
N GLU A 462 -6.93 -5.42 -5.52
CA GLU A 462 -5.61 -5.88 -5.95
C GLU A 462 -5.64 -6.42 -7.37
N ASN A 463 -5.00 -5.68 -8.24
CA ASN A 463 -4.60 -6.09 -9.59
C ASN A 463 -3.49 -5.14 -10.07
N SER A 464 -2.85 -5.47 -11.18
CA SER A 464 -1.71 -4.68 -11.70
C SER A 464 -2.02 -3.20 -11.91
N VAL A 465 -3.26 -2.87 -12.24
CA VAL A 465 -3.69 -1.47 -12.50
C VAL A 465 -3.93 -0.71 -11.21
N THR A 466 -4.69 -1.29 -10.29
CA THR A 466 -5.01 -0.61 -9.02
C THR A 466 -3.79 -0.47 -8.14
N PHE A 467 -2.89 -1.44 -8.11
CA PHE A 467 -1.62 -1.36 -7.38
C PHE A 467 -0.78 -0.14 -7.79
N GLU A 468 -0.59 0.08 -9.10
CA GLU A 468 0.13 1.26 -9.59
C GLU A 468 -0.60 2.57 -9.26
N LEU A 469 -1.93 2.60 -9.42
CA LEU A 469 -2.74 3.79 -9.14
C LEU A 469 -2.82 4.11 -7.65
N ASP A 470 -2.79 3.12 -6.78
CA ASP A 470 -2.73 3.28 -5.32
C ASP A 470 -1.41 3.95 -4.91
N THR A 471 -0.30 3.48 -5.46
CA THR A 471 1.03 4.10 -5.26
C THR A 471 1.03 5.56 -5.72
N VAL A 472 0.52 5.83 -6.92
CA VAL A 472 0.42 7.20 -7.46
C VAL A 472 -0.47 8.07 -6.56
N ASN A 473 -1.62 7.57 -6.10
CA ASN A 473 -2.54 8.29 -5.23
C ASN A 473 -1.87 8.72 -3.91
N GLU A 474 -1.12 7.82 -3.27
CA GLU A 474 -0.42 8.15 -2.03
C GLU A 474 0.70 9.20 -2.26
N VAL A 475 1.48 9.06 -3.33
CA VAL A 475 2.50 10.05 -3.72
C VAL A 475 1.85 11.43 -3.98
N LEU A 476 0.76 11.48 -4.76
CA LEU A 476 0.09 12.74 -5.09
C LEU A 476 -0.51 13.43 -3.86
N LYS A 477 -1.07 12.67 -2.91
CA LYS A 477 -1.55 13.21 -1.63
C LYS A 477 -0.43 13.85 -0.80
N VAL A 478 0.72 13.18 -0.71
CA VAL A 478 1.90 13.71 0.00
C VAL A 478 2.42 14.95 -0.70
N MET A 479 2.61 14.90 -2.02
CA MET A 479 3.11 16.02 -2.81
C MET A 479 2.18 17.23 -2.74
N SER A 480 0.85 17.04 -2.79
CA SER A 480 -0.12 18.11 -2.63
C SER A 480 0.08 18.86 -1.31
N LYS A 481 0.22 18.14 -0.19
CA LYS A 481 0.48 18.75 1.12
C LYS A 481 1.83 19.47 1.17
N VAL A 482 2.88 18.86 0.66
CA VAL A 482 4.22 19.46 0.62
C VAL A 482 4.21 20.75 -0.18
N PHE A 483 3.65 20.77 -1.38
CA PHE A 483 3.57 21.98 -2.21
C PHE A 483 2.69 23.05 -1.59
N LEU A 484 1.60 22.67 -0.91
CA LEU A 484 0.76 23.61 -0.18
C LEU A 484 1.55 24.33 0.93
N TYR A 485 2.25 23.60 1.79
CA TYR A 485 3.01 24.20 2.91
C TYR A 485 4.18 25.06 2.43
N ILE A 486 4.94 24.57 1.44
CA ILE A 486 6.03 25.34 0.84
C ILE A 486 5.45 26.59 0.15
N GLY A 487 4.35 26.47 -0.58
CA GLY A 487 3.66 27.57 -1.22
C GLY A 487 3.22 28.66 -0.24
N ILE A 488 2.64 28.26 0.90
CA ILE A 488 2.30 29.20 2.00
C ILE A 488 3.54 29.92 2.50
N GLY A 489 4.65 29.23 2.73
CA GLY A 489 5.92 29.83 3.15
C GLY A 489 6.40 30.91 2.15
N PHE A 490 6.42 30.59 0.87
CA PHE A 490 6.79 31.57 -0.18
C PHE A 490 5.80 32.72 -0.28
N ALA A 491 4.50 32.47 -0.12
CA ALA A 491 3.47 33.54 -0.15
C ALA A 491 3.65 34.52 1.01
N VAL A 492 3.89 34.03 2.23
CA VAL A 492 4.17 34.88 3.40
C VAL A 492 5.44 35.70 3.18
N PHE A 493 6.52 35.08 2.69
CA PHE A 493 7.75 35.78 2.40
C PHE A 493 7.57 36.86 1.30
N ALA A 494 6.86 36.52 0.23
CA ALA A 494 6.53 37.48 -0.83
C ALA A 494 5.69 38.65 -0.31
N MET A 495 4.74 38.40 0.59
CA MET A 495 3.91 39.43 1.23
C MET A 495 4.74 40.40 2.06
N ILE A 496 5.70 39.90 2.86
CA ILE A 496 6.61 40.71 3.67
C ILE A 496 7.49 41.57 2.74
N MET A 497 8.05 40.98 1.69
CA MET A 497 8.87 41.67 0.71
C MET A 497 8.10 42.77 -0.02
N LEU A 498 6.85 42.48 -0.44
CA LEU A 498 5.96 43.43 -1.10
C LEU A 498 5.60 44.60 -0.17
N SER A 499 5.23 44.32 1.07
CA SER A 499 4.91 45.31 2.08
C SER A 499 6.11 46.27 2.33
N ASN A 500 7.31 45.70 2.48
CA ASN A 500 8.53 46.49 2.62
C ASN A 500 8.86 47.32 1.35
N PHE A 501 8.59 46.74 0.17
CA PHE A 501 8.75 47.46 -1.11
C PHE A 501 7.79 48.65 -1.20
N ILE A 502 6.50 48.47 -0.87
CA ILE A 502 5.48 49.52 -0.88
C ILE A 502 5.83 50.63 0.14
N ALA A 503 6.14 50.26 1.38
CA ALA A 503 6.50 51.21 2.44
C ALA A 503 7.72 52.09 2.03
N THR A 504 8.72 51.44 1.44
CA THR A 504 9.94 52.16 0.98
C THR A 504 9.62 53.07 -0.22
N SER A 505 8.78 52.60 -1.18
CA SER A 505 8.37 53.40 -2.34
C SER A 505 7.56 54.64 -1.92
N ILE A 506 6.66 54.51 -0.94
CA ILE A 506 5.92 55.63 -0.35
C ILE A 506 6.88 56.62 0.33
N SER A 507 7.86 56.12 1.10
CA SER A 507 8.83 56.95 1.76
C SER A 507 9.66 57.83 0.79
N TYR A 508 10.10 57.29 -0.32
CA TYR A 508 10.78 58.05 -1.38
C TYR A 508 9.89 59.07 -2.07
N LYS A 509 8.62 58.76 -2.25
CA LYS A 509 7.64 59.67 -2.89
C LYS A 509 7.06 60.73 -1.96
N LYS A 510 7.28 60.62 -0.65
CA LYS A 510 6.78 61.58 0.33
C LYS A 510 7.21 63.01 0.04
N GLN A 511 8.44 63.18 -0.43
CA GLN A 511 8.97 64.51 -0.81
C GLN A 511 8.33 65.03 -2.12
N GLU A 512 8.17 64.21 -3.15
CA GLU A 512 7.50 64.57 -4.40
C GLU A 512 6.02 64.90 -4.16
N ILE A 513 5.34 64.15 -3.32
CA ILE A 513 3.93 64.40 -2.91
C ILE A 513 3.84 65.72 -2.14
N GLY A 514 4.82 66.03 -1.28
CA GLY A 514 4.92 67.33 -0.58
C GLY A 514 5.03 68.50 -1.54
N ILE A 515 5.86 68.39 -2.56
CA ILE A 515 6.02 69.41 -3.63
C ILE A 515 4.74 69.54 -4.42
N LEU A 516 4.12 68.44 -4.84
CA LEU A 516 2.83 68.48 -5.60
C LEU A 516 1.73 69.15 -4.79
N ARG A 517 1.65 68.92 -3.48
CA ARG A 517 0.70 69.59 -2.59
C ARG A 517 1.01 71.08 -2.42
N ALA A 518 2.30 71.45 -2.34
CA ALA A 518 2.72 72.85 -2.22
C ALA A 518 2.34 73.65 -3.46
N ILE A 519 2.35 73.05 -4.65
CA ILE A 519 1.91 73.69 -5.93
C ILE A 519 0.41 73.55 -6.22
N GLY A 520 -0.40 73.02 -5.24
CA GLY A 520 -1.86 73.04 -5.32
C GLY A 520 -2.54 71.74 -5.77
N ALA A 521 -1.84 70.62 -5.81
CA ALA A 521 -2.46 69.34 -6.11
C ALA A 521 -3.49 68.94 -5.02
N ARG A 522 -4.68 68.50 -5.42
CA ARG A 522 -5.74 68.05 -4.51
C ARG A 522 -5.42 66.68 -3.93
N SER A 523 -6.01 66.40 -2.73
CA SER A 523 -5.86 65.09 -2.10
C SER A 523 -6.28 63.93 -3.02
N ASN A 524 -7.35 64.12 -3.82
CA ASN A 524 -7.80 63.10 -4.80
C ASN A 524 -6.83 62.86 -5.96
N ASP A 525 -6.01 63.84 -6.32
CA ASP A 525 -5.02 63.69 -7.41
C ASP A 525 -3.76 63.00 -6.91
N VAL A 526 -3.54 63.04 -5.58
CA VAL A 526 -2.44 62.36 -4.89
C VAL A 526 -2.81 60.90 -4.54
N PHE A 527 -4.09 60.64 -4.33
CA PHE A 527 -4.59 59.27 -4.03
C PHE A 527 -4.82 58.39 -5.28
N ARG A 528 -4.79 58.95 -6.45
CA ARG A 528 -4.83 58.19 -7.72
C ARG A 528 -3.41 57.83 -8.20
#